data_e6c6ec3c19276e02632133d1b1378051
#
_entry.id   e6c6ec3c19276e02632133d1b1378051
#
_cell.length_a   1.000
_cell.length_b   1.000
_cell.length_c   1.000
_cell.angle_alpha   90.00
_cell.angle_beta   90.00
_cell.angle_gamma   90.00
#
_symmetry.space_group_name_H-M   'P 1'
#
loop_
_entity.id
_entity.type
_entity.pdbx_description
1 polymer ?
#
loop_
_entity_poly.entity_id
_entity_poly.type
_entity_poly.pdbx_seq_one_letter_code
_entity_poly.pdbx_strand_id
1 'polypeptide(L)'
;SKSLREKYPSLITCDISGYGQNGPYSKMKAYDLLIQAESGLANINGSSQEPGRVGVSVCDIAAGMTAFQAILQALIGRNKTGLGREIEVSLFHSLADWMNVPYLQTVYGKRKVKRAGLHHATIAPYGVYKCKQDELILISIQNEREWSSLCSLVLDKTDLIEDDNFSNNSNRVINRNMLDQIINDMFGSMLRKDIIKRLQDADIAYGQLSTVEDRANHPQSNFISVQTSEGEISLLSPGAVINGEEVTFGKVPFLGEH
;
A
#
# COMPACT_ATOMS: atom_id res chain seq x y z
N SER A 1 3.09 -27.37 -18.45
CA SER A 1 1.63 -27.31 -18.13
C SER A 1 0.77 -27.86 -19.28
N LYS A 2 1.02 -27.51 -20.54
CA LYS A 2 0.19 -27.90 -21.69
C LYS A 2 0.02 -29.42 -21.83
N SER A 3 1.08 -30.20 -21.83
CA SER A 3 1.04 -31.68 -21.96
C SER A 3 0.30 -32.35 -20.79
N LEU A 4 0.36 -31.81 -19.60
CA LEU A 4 -0.41 -32.30 -18.45
C LEU A 4 -1.90 -32.05 -18.62
N ARG A 5 -2.29 -30.90 -19.16
CA ARG A 5 -3.70 -30.57 -19.38
C ARG A 5 -4.31 -31.36 -20.55
N GLU A 6 -3.53 -31.71 -21.55
CA GLU A 6 -3.97 -32.64 -22.62
C GLU A 6 -4.33 -34.01 -22.04
N LYS A 7 -3.57 -34.47 -21.03
CA LYS A 7 -3.83 -35.74 -20.33
C LYS A 7 -4.94 -35.63 -19.27
N TYR A 8 -5.01 -34.46 -18.63
CA TYR A 8 -5.96 -34.18 -17.54
C TYR A 8 -6.76 -32.91 -17.83
N PRO A 9 -7.85 -32.97 -18.61
CA PRO A 9 -8.58 -31.78 -19.07
C PRO A 9 -9.16 -30.91 -17.95
N SER A 10 -9.40 -31.47 -16.76
CA SER A 10 -9.89 -30.72 -15.59
C SER A 10 -8.77 -30.07 -14.76
N LEU A 11 -7.51 -30.30 -15.13
CA LEU A 11 -6.37 -29.74 -14.41
C LEU A 11 -6.31 -28.22 -14.60
N ILE A 12 -6.12 -27.50 -13.49
CA ILE A 12 -5.77 -26.07 -13.50
C ILE A 12 -4.26 -25.98 -13.31
N THR A 13 -3.60 -25.27 -14.21
CA THR A 13 -2.17 -24.95 -14.10
C THR A 13 -1.99 -23.45 -13.96
N CYS A 14 -0.99 -23.04 -13.17
CA CYS A 14 -0.64 -21.62 -12.98
C CYS A 14 0.87 -21.49 -13.06
N ASP A 15 1.33 -20.80 -14.10
CA ASP A 15 2.74 -20.53 -14.36
C ASP A 15 3.04 -19.07 -13.96
N ILE A 16 3.95 -18.88 -12.99
CA ILE A 16 4.36 -17.55 -12.52
C ILE A 16 5.76 -17.26 -13.06
N SER A 17 5.94 -16.08 -13.66
CA SER A 17 7.21 -15.67 -14.29
C SER A 17 7.49 -14.17 -14.03
N GLY A 18 8.69 -13.69 -14.41
CA GLY A 18 9.05 -12.28 -14.27
C GLY A 18 8.26 -11.37 -15.21
N TYR A 19 8.30 -11.66 -16.51
CA TYR A 19 7.72 -10.79 -17.55
C TYR A 19 6.64 -11.46 -18.41
N GLY A 20 6.27 -12.69 -18.12
CA GLY A 20 5.38 -13.50 -18.94
C GLY A 20 6.14 -14.46 -19.85
N GLN A 21 5.41 -15.41 -20.45
CA GLN A 21 5.99 -16.43 -21.33
C GLN A 21 6.26 -15.91 -22.74
N ASN A 22 5.64 -14.80 -23.12
CA ASN A 22 5.70 -14.21 -24.46
C ASN A 22 6.30 -12.79 -24.40
N GLY A 23 6.73 -12.29 -25.58
CA GLY A 23 7.29 -10.95 -25.71
C GLY A 23 8.81 -10.88 -25.56
N PRO A 24 9.38 -9.69 -25.74
CA PRO A 24 10.84 -9.52 -25.85
C PRO A 24 11.59 -9.84 -24.55
N TYR A 25 10.93 -9.75 -23.38
CA TYR A 25 11.53 -9.97 -22.08
C TYR A 25 11.24 -11.35 -21.47
N SER A 26 10.60 -12.26 -22.21
CA SER A 26 10.21 -13.59 -21.73
C SER A 26 11.36 -14.43 -21.15
N LYS A 27 12.59 -14.20 -21.62
CA LYS A 27 13.81 -14.89 -21.15
C LYS A 27 14.66 -14.05 -20.19
N MET A 28 14.21 -12.85 -19.88
CA MET A 28 14.95 -11.94 -19.00
C MET A 28 14.82 -12.37 -17.54
N LYS A 29 15.93 -12.33 -16.80
CA LYS A 29 15.91 -12.58 -15.35
C LYS A 29 15.18 -11.46 -14.65
N ALA A 30 14.35 -11.83 -13.68
CA ALA A 30 13.55 -10.92 -12.90
C ALA A 30 13.72 -11.20 -11.41
N TYR A 31 13.69 -10.12 -10.63
CA TYR A 31 13.57 -10.11 -9.19
C TYR A 31 12.68 -8.91 -8.81
N ASP A 32 12.07 -8.94 -7.65
CA ASP A 32 11.13 -7.93 -7.19
C ASP A 32 11.58 -6.49 -7.47
N LEU A 33 12.77 -6.09 -7.02
CA LEU A 33 13.24 -4.72 -7.18
C LEU A 33 13.48 -4.33 -8.64
N LEU A 34 13.89 -5.27 -9.50
CA LEU A 34 14.03 -5.02 -10.93
C LEU A 34 12.66 -4.73 -11.56
N ILE A 35 11.64 -5.47 -11.15
CA ILE A 35 10.27 -5.24 -11.61
C ILE A 35 9.70 -3.93 -11.07
N GLN A 36 9.96 -3.57 -9.81
CA GLN A 36 9.58 -2.25 -9.28
C GLN A 36 10.17 -1.11 -10.13
N ALA A 37 11.42 -1.26 -10.58
CA ALA A 37 12.09 -0.28 -11.42
C ALA A 37 11.49 -0.22 -12.84
N GLU A 38 11.35 -1.38 -13.51
CA GLU A 38 10.85 -1.47 -14.89
C GLU A 38 9.38 -1.11 -15.03
N SER A 39 8.54 -1.41 -14.02
CA SER A 39 7.13 -1.02 -14.01
C SER A 39 6.88 0.46 -13.74
N GLY A 40 7.90 1.20 -13.33
CA GLY A 40 7.79 2.60 -12.94
C GLY A 40 7.36 2.82 -11.47
N LEU A 41 7.09 1.76 -10.70
CA LEU A 41 6.70 1.88 -9.30
C LEU A 41 7.78 2.58 -8.47
N ALA A 42 9.03 2.16 -8.61
CA ALA A 42 10.14 2.79 -7.89
C ALA A 42 10.32 4.27 -8.28
N ASN A 43 9.98 4.65 -9.52
CA ASN A 43 10.10 6.04 -9.97
C ASN A 43 9.09 6.99 -9.34
N ILE A 44 7.90 6.51 -8.95
CA ILE A 44 6.88 7.34 -8.30
C ILE A 44 6.98 7.34 -6.78
N ASN A 45 7.73 6.39 -6.21
CA ASN A 45 8.04 6.31 -4.78
C ASN A 45 9.31 7.09 -4.43
N GLY A 46 9.48 7.37 -3.15
CA GLY A 46 10.65 8.05 -2.61
C GLY A 46 10.44 9.52 -2.36
N SER A 47 11.52 10.22 -2.03
CA SER A 47 11.53 11.66 -1.79
C SER A 47 11.47 12.45 -3.11
N SER A 48 11.27 13.76 -3.01
CA SER A 48 11.36 14.65 -4.19
C SER A 48 12.74 14.59 -4.87
N GLN A 49 13.77 14.22 -4.13
CA GLN A 49 15.17 14.18 -4.59
C GLN A 49 15.50 12.83 -5.22
N GLU A 50 15.07 11.73 -4.61
CA GLU A 50 15.48 10.38 -4.97
C GLU A 50 14.30 9.42 -5.11
N PRO A 51 14.32 8.54 -6.14
CA PRO A 51 13.37 7.44 -6.23
C PRO A 51 13.56 6.48 -5.07
N GLY A 52 12.50 5.77 -4.72
CA GLY A 52 12.52 4.80 -3.62
C GLY A 52 11.81 3.51 -3.99
N ARG A 53 12.21 2.41 -3.37
CA ARG A 53 11.49 1.14 -3.48
C ARG A 53 10.40 1.03 -2.42
N VAL A 54 9.42 0.18 -2.64
CA VAL A 54 8.59 -0.39 -1.57
C VAL A 54 9.46 -1.38 -0.77
N GLY A 55 9.46 -1.28 0.54
CA GLY A 55 10.38 -2.03 1.41
C GLY A 55 10.17 -3.55 1.47
N VAL A 56 8.99 -4.02 1.11
CA VAL A 56 8.66 -5.45 0.96
C VAL A 56 8.73 -5.87 -0.50
N SER A 57 8.79 -7.18 -0.77
CA SER A 57 8.76 -7.75 -2.14
C SER A 57 7.37 -7.64 -2.75
N VAL A 58 6.95 -6.40 -3.03
CA VAL A 58 5.58 -6.06 -3.42
C VAL A 58 5.15 -6.66 -4.75
N CYS A 59 6.10 -6.83 -5.71
CA CYS A 59 5.80 -7.44 -7.00
C CYS A 59 5.55 -8.95 -6.86
N ASP A 60 6.33 -9.63 -6.01
CA ASP A 60 6.16 -11.04 -5.70
C ASP A 60 4.82 -11.27 -4.98
N ILE A 61 4.51 -10.43 -3.99
CA ILE A 61 3.24 -10.47 -3.25
C ILE A 61 2.06 -10.24 -4.22
N ALA A 62 2.13 -9.22 -5.08
CA ALA A 62 1.09 -8.92 -6.07
C ALA A 62 0.88 -10.09 -7.04
N ALA A 63 1.96 -10.73 -7.51
CA ALA A 63 1.88 -11.90 -8.38
C ALA A 63 1.23 -13.09 -7.67
N GLY A 64 1.61 -13.36 -6.41
CA GLY A 64 1.00 -14.41 -5.60
C GLY A 64 -0.49 -14.19 -5.38
N MET A 65 -0.90 -12.98 -5.04
CA MET A 65 -2.32 -12.61 -4.89
C MET A 65 -3.10 -12.74 -6.20
N THR A 66 -2.52 -12.27 -7.32
CA THR A 66 -3.12 -12.39 -8.65
C THR A 66 -3.29 -13.86 -9.05
N ALA A 67 -2.27 -14.68 -8.82
CA ALA A 67 -2.33 -16.12 -9.08
C ALA A 67 -3.43 -16.80 -8.25
N PHE A 68 -3.51 -16.51 -6.97
CA PHE A 68 -4.55 -17.04 -6.09
C PHE A 68 -5.96 -16.68 -6.58
N GLN A 69 -6.21 -15.42 -6.92
CA GLN A 69 -7.49 -14.95 -7.46
C GLN A 69 -7.84 -15.66 -8.77
N ALA A 70 -6.87 -15.79 -9.69
CA ALA A 70 -7.08 -16.46 -10.97
C ALA A 70 -7.38 -17.96 -10.81
N ILE A 71 -6.71 -18.63 -9.86
CA ILE A 71 -6.98 -20.04 -9.52
C ILE A 71 -8.39 -20.19 -8.97
N LEU A 72 -8.85 -19.32 -8.06
CA LEU A 72 -10.22 -19.36 -7.56
C LEU A 72 -11.26 -19.16 -8.66
N GLN A 73 -11.01 -18.21 -9.58
CA GLN A 73 -11.89 -18.00 -10.75
C GLN A 73 -11.93 -19.24 -11.65
N ALA A 74 -10.77 -19.89 -11.87
CA ALA A 74 -10.69 -21.12 -12.66
C ALA A 74 -11.42 -22.29 -11.98
N LEU A 75 -11.35 -22.40 -10.65
CA LEU A 75 -12.09 -23.40 -9.86
C LEU A 75 -13.61 -23.22 -10.00
N ILE A 76 -14.09 -21.97 -9.87
CA ILE A 76 -15.51 -21.65 -10.07
C ILE A 76 -15.94 -21.99 -11.51
N GLY A 77 -15.11 -21.63 -12.49
CA GLY A 77 -15.34 -21.95 -13.91
C GLY A 77 -15.37 -23.46 -14.16
N ARG A 78 -14.44 -24.21 -13.57
CA ARG A 78 -14.38 -25.67 -13.67
C ARG A 78 -15.62 -26.35 -13.14
N ASN A 79 -16.18 -25.88 -12.05
CA ASN A 79 -17.42 -26.43 -11.49
C ASN A 79 -18.61 -26.35 -12.46
N LYS A 80 -18.61 -25.39 -13.41
CA LYS A 80 -19.64 -25.21 -14.42
C LYS A 80 -19.34 -25.99 -15.71
N THR A 81 -18.09 -26.11 -16.09
CA THR A 81 -17.67 -26.62 -17.41
C THR A 81 -17.04 -28.02 -17.37
N GLY A 82 -16.59 -28.48 -16.20
CA GLY A 82 -15.76 -29.67 -16.04
C GLY A 82 -14.32 -29.51 -16.50
N LEU A 83 -13.96 -28.37 -17.12
CA LEU A 83 -12.65 -28.12 -17.70
C LEU A 83 -11.80 -27.21 -16.82
N GLY A 84 -10.53 -27.57 -16.70
CA GLY A 84 -9.50 -26.71 -16.09
C GLY A 84 -9.12 -25.51 -16.97
N ARG A 85 -8.19 -24.73 -16.48
CA ARG A 85 -7.64 -23.55 -17.20
C ARG A 85 -6.13 -23.52 -17.09
N GLU A 86 -5.50 -22.96 -18.09
CA GLU A 86 -4.12 -22.51 -18.03
C GLU A 86 -4.10 -21.04 -17.61
N ILE A 87 -3.30 -20.75 -16.61
CA ILE A 87 -3.16 -19.41 -16.03
C ILE A 87 -1.70 -19.02 -16.18
N GLU A 88 -1.46 -17.87 -16.74
CA GLU A 88 -0.14 -17.23 -16.76
C GLU A 88 -0.20 -15.95 -15.92
N VAL A 89 0.72 -15.82 -14.98
CA VAL A 89 0.90 -14.64 -14.15
C VAL A 89 2.33 -14.16 -14.28
N SER A 90 2.53 -12.86 -14.38
CA SER A 90 3.88 -12.32 -14.28
C SER A 90 3.96 -11.21 -13.23
N LEU A 91 5.13 -11.07 -12.62
CA LEU A 91 5.41 -10.01 -11.67
C LEU A 91 5.12 -8.64 -12.29
N PHE A 92 5.58 -8.45 -13.54
CA PHE A 92 5.42 -7.18 -14.25
C PHE A 92 3.95 -6.84 -14.51
N HIS A 93 3.16 -7.79 -15.03
CA HIS A 93 1.75 -7.54 -15.32
C HIS A 93 0.87 -7.47 -14.06
N SER A 94 1.28 -8.11 -12.97
CA SER A 94 0.56 -8.03 -11.70
C SER A 94 0.55 -6.63 -11.08
N LEU A 95 1.46 -5.75 -11.52
CA LEU A 95 1.45 -4.34 -11.13
C LEU A 95 0.60 -3.45 -12.05
N ALA A 96 0.01 -3.99 -13.13
CA ALA A 96 -0.73 -3.19 -14.10
C ALA A 96 -1.87 -2.39 -13.44
N ASP A 97 -2.69 -3.07 -12.63
CA ASP A 97 -3.81 -2.41 -11.93
C ASP A 97 -3.32 -1.35 -10.94
N TRP A 98 -2.22 -1.59 -10.26
CA TRP A 98 -1.63 -0.66 -9.30
C TRP A 98 -1.10 0.61 -9.98
N MET A 99 -0.59 0.45 -11.20
CA MET A 99 0.02 1.54 -11.98
C MET A 99 -0.98 2.27 -12.90
N ASN A 100 -2.25 1.82 -12.98
CA ASN A 100 -3.24 2.45 -13.86
C ASN A 100 -3.48 3.93 -13.54
N VAL A 101 -3.57 4.32 -12.27
CA VAL A 101 -3.79 5.72 -11.89
C VAL A 101 -2.62 6.62 -12.35
N PRO A 102 -1.36 6.36 -11.97
CA PRO A 102 -0.23 7.16 -12.45
C PRO A 102 -0.04 7.09 -13.97
N TYR A 103 -0.34 5.95 -14.60
CA TYR A 103 -0.32 5.79 -16.05
C TYR A 103 -1.34 6.72 -16.73
N LEU A 104 -2.60 6.69 -16.31
CA LEU A 104 -3.67 7.54 -16.87
C LEU A 104 -3.37 9.03 -16.64
N GLN A 105 -2.89 9.39 -15.47
CA GLN A 105 -2.49 10.79 -15.19
C GLN A 105 -1.38 11.28 -16.12
N THR A 106 -0.39 10.41 -16.40
CA THR A 106 0.76 10.78 -17.23
C THR A 106 0.40 10.80 -18.72
N VAL A 107 -0.18 9.70 -19.22
CA VAL A 107 -0.37 9.50 -20.66
C VAL A 107 -1.56 10.31 -21.19
N TYR A 108 -2.69 10.27 -20.51
CA TYR A 108 -3.90 10.95 -20.95
C TYR A 108 -4.11 12.31 -20.27
N GLY A 109 -3.82 12.39 -18.97
CA GLY A 109 -3.93 13.64 -18.21
C GLY A 109 -2.80 14.62 -18.45
N LYS A 110 -1.72 14.21 -19.15
CA LYS A 110 -0.51 14.99 -19.43
C LYS A 110 0.10 15.62 -18.16
N ARG A 111 -0.06 14.96 -17.04
CA ARG A 111 0.45 15.38 -15.73
C ARG A 111 1.61 14.49 -15.32
N LYS A 112 2.78 15.07 -15.13
CA LYS A 112 3.92 14.34 -14.59
C LYS A 112 3.65 13.99 -13.12
N VAL A 113 3.62 12.69 -12.81
CA VAL A 113 3.54 12.22 -11.41
C VAL A 113 4.83 12.62 -10.69
N LYS A 114 4.68 13.36 -9.59
CA LYS A 114 5.80 13.81 -8.75
C LYS A 114 5.91 12.92 -7.52
N ARG A 115 7.14 12.60 -7.13
CA ARG A 115 7.38 11.97 -5.83
C ARG A 115 7.09 12.95 -4.71
N ALA A 116 6.40 12.48 -3.69
CA ALA A 116 5.95 13.33 -2.58
C ALA A 116 6.46 12.83 -1.20
N GLY A 117 7.34 11.83 -1.17
CA GLY A 117 7.80 11.23 0.08
C GLY A 117 6.65 10.66 0.90
N LEU A 118 6.51 11.13 2.13
CA LEU A 118 5.41 10.75 3.03
C LEU A 118 4.22 11.73 2.96
N HIS A 119 4.13 12.53 1.87
CA HIS A 119 2.99 13.39 1.59
C HIS A 119 2.16 12.83 0.45
N HIS A 120 0.87 13.16 0.41
CA HIS A 120 0.02 12.81 -0.72
C HIS A 120 0.27 13.76 -1.89
N ALA A 121 0.40 13.23 -3.11
CA ALA A 121 0.80 14.04 -4.27
C ALA A 121 -0.21 15.11 -4.68
N THR A 122 -1.51 14.88 -4.44
CA THR A 122 -2.63 15.70 -4.95
C THR A 122 -3.61 16.19 -3.88
N ILE A 123 -3.34 15.91 -2.61
CA ILE A 123 -4.16 16.36 -1.47
C ILE A 123 -3.26 17.06 -0.46
N ALA A 124 -3.71 18.20 0.09
CA ALA A 124 -3.00 18.97 1.10
C ALA A 124 -3.97 19.64 2.10
N PRO A 125 -3.66 19.60 3.42
CA PRO A 125 -2.56 18.83 4.01
C PRO A 125 -2.87 17.33 4.10
N TYR A 126 -1.96 16.52 3.63
CA TYR A 126 -1.97 15.07 3.84
C TYR A 126 -0.51 14.59 3.82
N GLY A 127 0.03 14.29 4.97
CA GLY A 127 1.43 13.93 5.11
C GLY A 127 1.91 13.86 6.55
N VAL A 128 3.21 13.70 6.70
CA VAL A 128 3.88 13.61 8.00
C VAL A 128 4.39 14.99 8.43
N TYR A 129 4.14 15.33 9.67
CA TYR A 129 4.55 16.57 10.32
C TYR A 129 5.34 16.28 11.58
N LYS A 130 6.23 17.22 11.93
CA LYS A 130 7.10 17.14 13.09
C LYS A 130 6.44 17.76 14.31
N CYS A 131 6.42 16.98 15.39
CA CYS A 131 5.99 17.45 16.72
C CYS A 131 7.21 17.79 17.58
N LYS A 132 6.97 18.33 18.76
CA LYS A 132 8.01 18.53 19.77
C LYS A 132 8.74 17.21 20.07
N GLN A 133 10.04 17.28 20.38
CA GLN A 133 10.92 16.12 20.61
C GLN A 133 11.14 15.23 19.38
N ASP A 134 11.02 15.81 18.17
CA ASP A 134 11.20 15.12 16.90
C ASP A 134 10.23 13.95 16.64
N GLU A 135 9.17 13.82 17.41
CA GLU A 135 8.11 12.84 17.15
C GLU A 135 7.38 13.18 15.85
N LEU A 136 6.89 12.16 15.17
CA LEU A 136 6.18 12.31 13.90
C LEU A 136 4.71 11.95 14.02
N ILE A 137 3.88 12.72 13.32
CA ILE A 137 2.45 12.44 13.17
C ILE A 137 2.04 12.63 11.71
N LEU A 138 1.19 11.73 11.21
CA LEU A 138 0.58 11.84 9.91
C LEU A 138 -0.86 12.31 10.09
N ILE A 139 -1.27 13.32 9.31
CA ILE A 139 -2.66 13.77 9.23
C ILE A 139 -3.16 13.69 7.79
N SER A 140 -4.48 13.63 7.62
CA SER A 140 -5.12 13.63 6.30
C SER A 140 -6.38 14.49 6.34
N ILE A 141 -6.44 15.50 5.46
CA ILE A 141 -7.59 16.37 5.28
C ILE A 141 -8.20 16.06 3.91
N GLN A 142 -9.42 15.55 3.90
CA GLN A 142 -10.05 15.03 2.68
C GLN A 142 -11.13 15.96 2.11
N ASN A 143 -11.58 16.95 2.89
CA ASN A 143 -12.66 17.86 2.49
C ASN A 143 -12.56 19.21 3.22
N GLU A 144 -13.35 20.18 2.77
CA GLU A 144 -13.31 21.55 3.29
C GLU A 144 -13.86 21.67 4.73
N ARG A 145 -14.73 20.76 5.17
CA ARG A 145 -15.18 20.73 6.57
C ARG A 145 -14.03 20.38 7.49
N GLU A 146 -13.28 19.34 7.15
CA GLU A 146 -12.08 18.94 7.89
C GLU A 146 -10.99 20.02 7.86
N TRP A 147 -10.84 20.74 6.71
CA TRP A 147 -9.95 21.89 6.60
C TRP A 147 -10.34 22.99 7.61
N SER A 148 -11.61 23.37 7.66
CA SER A 148 -12.10 24.35 8.62
C SER A 148 -11.90 23.90 10.07
N SER A 149 -12.13 22.61 10.38
CA SER A 149 -11.88 22.04 11.71
C SER A 149 -10.40 22.06 12.05
N LEU A 150 -9.50 21.72 11.11
CA LEU A 150 -8.05 21.81 11.32
C LEU A 150 -7.63 23.24 11.68
N CYS A 151 -8.07 24.22 10.90
CA CYS A 151 -7.71 25.62 11.12
C CYS A 151 -8.21 26.15 12.45
N SER A 152 -9.47 25.88 12.81
CA SER A 152 -10.10 26.46 13.98
C SER A 152 -9.80 25.73 15.29
N LEU A 153 -9.76 24.38 15.27
CA LEU A 153 -9.69 23.57 16.49
C LEU A 153 -8.27 23.03 16.77
N VAL A 154 -7.46 22.88 15.72
CA VAL A 154 -6.12 22.29 15.87
C VAL A 154 -5.04 23.36 15.77
N LEU A 155 -5.08 24.18 14.72
CA LEU A 155 -4.04 25.19 14.46
C LEU A 155 -4.29 26.52 15.18
N ASP A 156 -5.49 26.80 15.69
CA ASP A 156 -5.91 28.09 16.21
C ASP A 156 -5.70 29.27 15.22
N LYS A 157 -5.94 29.00 13.91
CA LYS A 157 -5.70 29.91 12.78
C LYS A 157 -6.91 29.94 11.84
N THR A 158 -8.00 30.56 12.28
CA THR A 158 -9.24 30.68 11.48
C THR A 158 -9.08 31.55 10.23
N ASP A 159 -8.10 32.44 10.20
CA ASP A 159 -7.73 33.26 9.07
C ASP A 159 -7.32 32.44 7.85
N LEU A 160 -6.77 31.25 8.03
CA LEU A 160 -6.39 30.36 6.92
C LEU A 160 -7.60 29.81 6.15
N ILE A 161 -8.80 29.82 6.71
CA ILE A 161 -10.01 29.29 6.06
C ILE A 161 -10.37 30.15 4.83
N GLU A 162 -10.26 31.47 4.98
CA GLU A 162 -10.61 32.45 3.95
C GLU A 162 -9.38 32.92 3.15
N ASP A 163 -8.18 32.43 3.46
CA ASP A 163 -6.95 32.78 2.72
C ASP A 163 -7.00 32.18 1.31
N ASP A 164 -6.89 33.03 0.29
CA ASP A 164 -6.88 32.64 -1.12
C ASP A 164 -5.86 31.56 -1.45
N ASN A 165 -4.72 31.53 -0.74
CA ASN A 165 -3.69 30.52 -0.93
C ASN A 165 -4.13 29.12 -0.47
N PHE A 166 -5.15 29.03 0.41
CA PHE A 166 -5.57 27.79 1.05
C PHE A 166 -7.07 27.49 0.91
N SER A 167 -7.81 28.34 0.23
CA SER A 167 -9.27 28.30 0.11
C SER A 167 -9.85 27.02 -0.49
N ASN A 168 -9.05 26.24 -1.20
CA ASN A 168 -9.43 24.93 -1.74
C ASN A 168 -8.23 24.00 -1.84
N ASN A 169 -8.48 22.70 -2.02
CA ASN A 169 -7.41 21.71 -2.10
C ASN A 169 -6.35 22.02 -3.18
N SER A 170 -6.76 22.52 -4.35
CA SER A 170 -5.81 22.84 -5.44
C SER A 170 -4.82 23.92 -5.02
N ASN A 171 -5.33 24.99 -4.38
CA ASN A 171 -4.51 26.08 -3.87
C ASN A 171 -3.58 25.60 -2.73
N ARG A 172 -4.08 24.75 -1.83
CA ARG A 172 -3.26 24.15 -0.77
C ARG A 172 -2.14 23.28 -1.34
N VAL A 173 -2.41 22.52 -2.41
CA VAL A 173 -1.38 21.71 -3.08
C VAL A 173 -0.33 22.59 -3.78
N ILE A 174 -0.73 23.68 -4.40
CA ILE A 174 0.19 24.64 -5.05
C ILE A 174 1.08 25.31 -3.98
N ASN A 175 0.48 25.73 -2.86
CA ASN A 175 1.14 26.46 -1.77
C ASN A 175 1.59 25.53 -0.63
N ARG A 176 1.78 24.24 -0.91
CA ARG A 176 2.09 23.20 0.07
C ARG A 176 3.25 23.58 1.00
N ASN A 177 4.34 24.09 0.45
CA ASN A 177 5.53 24.39 1.27
C ASN A 177 5.21 25.43 2.35
N MET A 178 4.40 26.44 2.03
CA MET A 178 3.96 27.46 2.99
C MET A 178 3.00 26.86 4.02
N LEU A 179 2.07 26.04 3.58
CA LEU A 179 1.12 25.33 4.46
C LEU A 179 1.85 24.38 5.41
N ASP A 180 2.76 23.56 4.87
CA ASP A 180 3.55 22.61 5.67
C ASP A 180 4.40 23.34 6.73
N GLN A 181 4.96 24.52 6.41
CA GLN A 181 5.70 25.33 7.36
C GLN A 181 4.79 25.80 8.51
N ILE A 182 3.59 26.30 8.21
CA ILE A 182 2.61 26.76 9.22
C ILE A 182 2.23 25.60 10.16
N ILE A 183 1.99 24.42 9.60
CA ILE A 183 1.63 23.23 10.40
C ILE A 183 2.83 22.78 11.24
N ASN A 184 4.02 22.72 10.67
CA ASN A 184 5.24 22.30 11.39
C ASN A 184 5.60 23.27 12.53
N ASP A 185 5.43 24.58 12.35
CA ASP A 185 5.68 25.59 13.39
C ASP A 185 4.75 25.36 14.59
N MET A 186 3.48 25.09 14.30
CA MET A 186 2.49 24.82 15.35
C MET A 186 2.75 23.46 16.02
N PHE A 187 2.86 22.40 15.25
CA PHE A 187 3.05 21.04 15.77
C PHE A 187 4.40 20.88 16.49
N GLY A 188 5.46 21.50 15.96
CA GLY A 188 6.80 21.50 16.57
C GLY A 188 6.86 22.12 17.96
N SER A 189 5.89 22.99 18.31
CA SER A 189 5.77 23.58 19.63
C SER A 189 5.07 22.67 20.65
N MET A 190 4.35 21.62 20.22
CA MET A 190 3.48 20.77 21.04
C MET A 190 3.96 19.33 21.10
N LEU A 191 3.66 18.65 22.20
CA LEU A 191 3.86 17.20 22.29
C LEU A 191 2.84 16.47 21.39
N ARG A 192 3.27 15.39 20.75
CA ARG A 192 2.41 14.58 19.87
C ARG A 192 1.10 14.15 20.53
N LYS A 193 1.11 13.77 21.80
CA LYS A 193 -0.09 13.41 22.56
C LYS A 193 -1.13 14.54 22.63
N ASP A 194 -0.68 15.80 22.73
CA ASP A 194 -1.57 16.95 22.83
C ASP A 194 -2.16 17.30 21.47
N ILE A 195 -1.38 17.11 20.39
CA ILE A 195 -1.84 17.23 19.01
C ILE A 195 -2.88 16.14 18.72
N ILE A 196 -2.61 14.88 19.10
CA ILE A 196 -3.55 13.76 18.94
C ILE A 196 -4.90 14.11 19.60
N LYS A 197 -4.88 14.65 20.80
CA LYS A 197 -6.11 15.05 21.48
C LYS A 197 -6.89 16.10 20.68
N ARG A 198 -6.23 17.15 20.19
CA ARG A 198 -6.88 18.16 19.34
C ARG A 198 -7.45 17.58 18.05
N LEU A 199 -6.72 16.66 17.41
CA LEU A 199 -7.18 15.98 16.18
C LEU A 199 -8.41 15.11 16.45
N GLN A 200 -8.45 14.39 17.59
CA GLN A 200 -9.61 13.61 18.02
C GLN A 200 -10.81 14.50 18.28
N ASP A 201 -10.62 15.61 19.02
CA ASP A 201 -11.69 16.57 19.33
C ASP A 201 -12.23 17.24 18.05
N ALA A 202 -11.39 17.37 17.01
CA ALA A 202 -11.75 17.94 15.71
C ALA A 202 -12.28 16.91 14.69
N ASP A 203 -12.38 15.63 15.06
CA ASP A 203 -12.77 14.51 14.17
C ASP A 203 -11.89 14.44 12.88
N ILE A 204 -10.57 14.61 13.05
CA ILE A 204 -9.59 14.57 11.96
C ILE A 204 -8.80 13.26 12.01
N ALA A 205 -8.67 12.63 10.83
CA ALA A 205 -7.89 11.41 10.65
C ALA A 205 -6.39 11.67 10.89
N TYR A 206 -5.78 10.83 11.71
CA TYR A 206 -4.36 10.87 12.01
C TYR A 206 -3.77 9.47 12.13
N GLY A 207 -2.45 9.38 12.04
CA GLY A 207 -1.69 8.14 12.24
C GLY A 207 -0.30 8.45 12.80
N GLN A 208 0.31 7.46 13.44
CA GLN A 208 1.71 7.53 13.86
C GLN A 208 2.58 6.81 12.82
N LEU A 209 3.79 7.31 12.62
CA LEU A 209 4.77 6.58 11.81
C LEU A 209 5.39 5.48 12.69
N SER A 210 4.78 4.32 12.64
CA SER A 210 5.15 3.16 13.47
C SER A 210 6.30 2.37 12.87
N THR A 211 7.14 1.81 13.74
CA THR A 211 8.15 0.80 13.40
C THR A 211 7.51 -0.58 13.28
N VAL A 212 8.31 -1.58 12.88
CA VAL A 212 7.86 -2.99 12.87
C VAL A 212 7.62 -3.48 14.31
N GLU A 213 8.43 -3.03 15.27
CA GLU A 213 8.27 -3.31 16.69
C GLU A 213 6.96 -2.71 17.23
N ASP A 214 6.65 -1.47 16.85
CA ASP A 214 5.36 -0.83 17.22
C ASP A 214 4.18 -1.63 16.63
N ARG A 215 4.34 -2.17 15.41
CA ARG A 215 3.33 -3.02 14.78
C ARG A 215 3.05 -4.28 15.60
N ALA A 216 4.08 -4.86 16.22
CA ALA A 216 3.91 -6.04 17.08
C ALA A 216 3.06 -5.74 18.33
N ASN A 217 3.12 -4.51 18.84
CA ASN A 217 2.40 -4.08 20.04
C ASN A 217 1.12 -3.27 19.73
N HIS A 218 0.76 -3.15 18.45
CA HIS A 218 -0.37 -2.32 18.05
C HIS A 218 -1.71 -2.92 18.51
N PRO A 219 -2.65 -2.14 19.10
CA PRO A 219 -3.93 -2.66 19.60
C PRO A 219 -4.79 -3.43 18.59
N GLN A 220 -4.62 -3.14 17.30
CA GLN A 220 -5.32 -3.82 16.21
C GLN A 220 -4.54 -5.00 15.63
N SER A 221 -3.39 -5.38 16.23
CA SER A 221 -2.64 -6.54 15.79
C SER A 221 -3.28 -7.84 16.25
N ASN A 222 -3.56 -8.71 15.30
CA ASN A 222 -3.98 -10.07 15.56
C ASN A 222 -2.87 -11.03 15.15
N PHE A 223 -2.72 -12.10 15.91
CA PHE A 223 -1.68 -13.10 15.72
C PHE A 223 -2.27 -14.49 15.62
N ILE A 224 -1.57 -15.34 14.88
CA ILE A 224 -1.78 -16.79 14.84
C ILE A 224 -0.52 -17.48 15.37
N SER A 225 -0.71 -18.64 16.01
CA SER A 225 0.39 -19.48 16.46
C SER A 225 0.68 -20.56 15.43
N VAL A 226 1.93 -20.74 15.09
CA VAL A 226 2.39 -21.74 14.10
C VAL A 226 3.59 -22.50 14.65
N GLN A 227 3.55 -23.82 14.53
CA GLN A 227 4.66 -24.70 14.92
C GLN A 227 5.75 -24.72 13.86
N THR A 228 7.01 -24.59 14.29
CA THR A 228 8.21 -24.71 13.46
C THR A 228 9.15 -25.77 14.02
N SER A 229 10.25 -26.04 13.31
CA SER A 229 11.32 -26.92 13.81
C SER A 229 11.98 -26.43 15.09
N GLU A 230 11.95 -25.14 15.36
CA GLU A 230 12.61 -24.52 16.51
C GLU A 230 11.62 -24.18 17.64
N GLY A 231 10.35 -24.53 17.46
CA GLY A 231 9.29 -24.28 18.43
C GLY A 231 8.13 -23.46 17.85
N GLU A 232 7.27 -23.02 18.73
CA GLU A 232 6.10 -22.21 18.39
C GLU A 232 6.48 -20.75 18.14
N ILE A 233 5.98 -20.18 17.07
CA ILE A 233 6.13 -18.75 16.74
C ILE A 233 4.79 -18.08 16.49
N SER A 234 4.73 -16.79 16.77
CA SER A 234 3.57 -15.95 16.45
C SER A 234 3.78 -15.24 15.11
N LEU A 235 2.82 -15.37 14.22
CA LEU A 235 2.76 -14.64 12.95
C LEU A 235 1.58 -13.69 12.96
N LEU A 236 1.68 -12.60 12.17
CA LEU A 236 0.52 -11.73 11.93
C LEU A 236 -0.59 -12.54 11.24
N SER A 237 -1.81 -12.40 11.73
CA SER A 237 -2.98 -13.09 11.15
C SER A 237 -3.22 -12.67 9.70
N PRO A 238 -3.80 -13.53 8.86
CA PRO A 238 -4.36 -13.14 7.57
C PRO A 238 -5.35 -11.98 7.70
N GLY A 239 -5.41 -11.13 6.67
CA GLY A 239 -6.27 -9.93 6.68
C GLY A 239 -7.77 -10.21 6.60
N ALA A 240 -8.18 -11.41 6.15
CA ALA A 240 -9.58 -11.79 6.07
C ALA A 240 -10.01 -12.55 7.32
N VAL A 241 -11.16 -12.16 7.88
CA VAL A 241 -11.85 -12.88 8.97
C VAL A 241 -13.12 -13.47 8.39
N ILE A 242 -13.25 -14.81 8.45
CA ILE A 242 -14.44 -15.53 8.02
C ILE A 242 -15.21 -15.92 9.28
N ASN A 243 -16.32 -15.26 9.53
CA ASN A 243 -17.14 -15.51 10.70
C ASN A 243 -17.78 -16.92 10.63
N GLY A 244 -17.72 -17.66 11.75
CA GLY A 244 -18.28 -19.00 11.87
C GLY A 244 -17.36 -20.13 11.43
N GLU A 245 -16.13 -19.83 11.00
CA GLU A 245 -15.12 -20.82 10.70
C GLU A 245 -13.92 -20.66 11.67
N GLU A 246 -13.53 -21.76 12.28
CA GLU A 246 -12.28 -21.83 13.05
C GLU A 246 -11.17 -22.22 12.08
N VAL A 247 -10.30 -21.26 11.75
CA VAL A 247 -9.18 -21.49 10.83
C VAL A 247 -8.01 -22.07 11.63
N THR A 248 -7.66 -23.33 11.34
CA THR A 248 -6.46 -23.95 11.89
C THR A 248 -5.30 -23.83 10.91
N PHE A 249 -4.15 -23.42 11.42
CA PHE A 249 -2.92 -23.32 10.63
C PHE A 249 -2.03 -24.53 10.87
N GLY A 250 -1.53 -25.13 9.79
CA GLY A 250 -0.58 -26.22 9.86
C GLY A 250 0.79 -25.77 10.35
N LYS A 251 1.67 -26.74 10.66
CA LYS A 251 3.08 -26.46 10.96
C LYS A 251 3.82 -25.95 9.71
N VAL A 252 4.92 -25.23 9.92
CA VAL A 252 5.88 -24.96 8.85
C VAL A 252 6.59 -26.27 8.49
N PRO A 253 6.54 -26.73 7.22
CA PRO A 253 7.20 -27.98 6.84
C PRO A 253 8.72 -27.86 6.92
N PHE A 254 9.39 -28.98 7.21
CA PHE A 254 10.84 -29.06 7.11
C PHE A 254 11.29 -29.06 5.65
N LEU A 255 12.54 -28.69 5.43
CA LEU A 255 13.13 -28.75 4.09
C LEU A 255 13.09 -30.20 3.59
N GLY A 256 12.39 -30.42 2.46
CA GLY A 256 12.24 -31.75 1.85
C GLY A 256 11.22 -32.67 2.52
N GLU A 257 10.31 -32.14 3.32
CA GLU A 257 9.28 -32.95 4.03
C GLU A 257 8.15 -33.44 3.11
N HIS A 258 7.99 -32.87 1.90
CA HIS A 258 6.91 -33.21 0.95
C HIS A 258 7.39 -33.89 -0.31
#